data_6235548cea29eccf1aae63c36fc329af
#
_entry.id   6235548cea29eccf1aae63c36fc329af
#
_cell.length_a   1.000
_cell.length_b   1.000
_cell.length_c   1.000
_cell.angle_alpha   90.00
_cell.angle_beta   90.00
_cell.angle_gamma   90.00
#
_symmetry.space_group_name_H-M   'P 1'
#
loop_
_entity.id
_entity.type
_entity.pdbx_description
1 polymer ?
#
loop_
_entity_poly.entity_id
_entity_poly.type
_entity_poly.pdbx_seq_one_letter_code
_entity_poly.pdbx_strand_id
1 'polypeptide(L)'
;MCIRDRVKKKSKDKNTQIGAVIVGKDKEIVSTGYNSFPRGIDDEKEDRQEKPEKYFWFEHAERNAIYNAARIGVSTKGCTIYLTCDIPCADCARGIINAGIIKIYAKKGAGAKSKKWDKSSRRSMQMFKEAGVKVEWYDF
;
A
#
# COMPACT_ATOMS: atom_id res chain seq x y z
N MET A 1 -14.72 -6.17 -11.54
CA MET A 1 -13.76 -5.17 -10.99
C MET A 1 -13.54 -5.45 -9.52
N CYS A 2 -12.29 -5.68 -9.13
CA CYS A 2 -11.95 -5.98 -7.75
C CYS A 2 -12.10 -4.76 -6.84
N ILE A 3 -12.35 -4.99 -5.57
CA ILE A 3 -12.53 -3.91 -4.57
C ILE A 3 -11.31 -3.00 -4.54
N ARG A 4 -10.09 -3.57 -4.54
CA ARG A 4 -8.84 -2.80 -4.55
C ARG A 4 -8.74 -1.84 -5.76
N ASP A 5 -9.25 -2.25 -6.93
CA ASP A 5 -9.23 -1.44 -8.14
C ASP A 5 -10.22 -0.26 -8.05
N ARG A 6 -11.30 -0.42 -7.30
CA ARG A 6 -12.22 0.67 -6.99
C ARG A 6 -11.62 1.63 -5.98
N VAL A 7 -10.94 1.10 -4.96
CA VAL A 7 -10.31 1.90 -3.92
C VAL A 7 -9.24 2.81 -4.50
N LYS A 8 -8.38 2.32 -5.39
CA LYS A 8 -7.32 3.14 -6.00
C LYS A 8 -7.87 4.37 -6.75
N LYS A 9 -9.07 4.26 -7.32
CA LYS A 9 -9.69 5.37 -8.06
C LYS A 9 -10.06 6.57 -7.18
N LYS A 10 -10.04 6.41 -5.88
CA LYS A 10 -10.23 7.51 -4.93
C LYS A 10 -9.00 8.39 -4.78
N SER A 11 -7.83 7.92 -5.21
CA SER A 11 -6.61 8.70 -5.18
C SER A 11 -6.71 9.91 -6.11
N LYS A 12 -6.29 11.07 -5.62
CA LYS A 12 -6.18 12.30 -6.40
C LYS A 12 -4.80 12.48 -7.03
N ASP A 13 -3.90 11.50 -6.88
CA ASP A 13 -2.59 11.55 -7.53
C ASP A 13 -2.77 11.54 -9.05
N LYS A 14 -2.22 12.54 -9.71
CA LYS A 14 -2.36 12.74 -11.16
C LYS A 14 -1.55 11.72 -11.98
N ASN A 15 -0.55 11.11 -11.37
CA ASN A 15 0.40 10.24 -12.08
C ASN A 15 0.21 8.76 -11.76
N THR A 16 -0.02 8.42 -10.49
CA THR A 16 -0.07 7.03 -10.05
C THR A 16 -1.14 6.85 -8.98
N GLN A 17 -2.14 6.04 -9.28
CA GLN A 17 -3.19 5.69 -8.33
C GLN A 17 -2.96 4.28 -7.80
N ILE A 18 -2.86 4.14 -6.49
CA ILE A 18 -2.63 2.87 -5.81
C ILE A 18 -3.72 2.64 -4.77
N GLY A 19 -4.19 1.41 -4.66
CA GLY A 19 -5.15 0.99 -3.66
C GLY A 19 -4.66 -0.24 -2.90
N ALA A 20 -5.08 -0.33 -1.63
CA ALA A 20 -4.79 -1.44 -0.74
C ALA A 20 -6.05 -1.85 0.01
N VAL A 21 -6.22 -3.15 0.20
CA VAL A 21 -7.33 -3.72 0.99
C VAL A 21 -6.74 -4.71 1.98
N ILE A 22 -7.02 -4.51 3.27
CA ILE A 22 -6.64 -5.45 4.33
C ILE A 22 -7.84 -6.35 4.62
N VAL A 23 -7.58 -7.64 4.63
CA VAL A 23 -8.60 -8.69 4.76
C VAL A 23 -8.22 -9.58 5.93
N GLY A 24 -9.19 -9.89 6.76
CA GLY A 24 -9.02 -10.77 7.90
C GLY A 24 -9.00 -12.25 7.52
N LYS A 25 -8.89 -13.08 8.55
CA LYS A 25 -8.76 -14.53 8.45
C LYS A 25 -9.93 -15.20 7.72
N ASP A 26 -11.13 -14.69 7.92
CA ASP A 26 -12.36 -15.19 7.29
C ASP A 26 -12.72 -14.40 6.02
N LYS A 27 -11.76 -13.69 5.46
CA LYS A 27 -11.86 -12.87 4.25
C LYS A 27 -12.78 -11.66 4.38
N GLU A 28 -13.08 -11.26 5.60
CA GLU A 28 -13.76 -10.00 5.86
C GLU A 28 -12.85 -8.80 5.56
N ILE A 29 -13.42 -7.74 5.03
CA ILE A 29 -12.67 -6.51 4.79
C ILE A 29 -12.46 -5.79 6.13
N VAL A 30 -11.20 -5.65 6.52
CA VAL A 30 -10.81 -4.96 7.75
C VAL A 30 -10.65 -3.46 7.49
N SER A 31 -9.91 -3.10 6.46
CA SER A 31 -9.74 -1.70 6.09
C SER A 31 -9.31 -1.55 4.64
N THR A 32 -9.36 -0.32 4.14
CA THR A 32 -8.90 0.04 2.82
C THR A 32 -8.00 1.28 2.90
N GLY A 33 -7.15 1.45 1.90
CA GLY A 33 -6.33 2.64 1.76
C GLY A 33 -6.03 2.93 0.30
N TYR A 34 -5.78 4.18 0.01
CA TYR A 34 -5.28 4.63 -1.29
C TYR A 34 -4.23 5.71 -1.06
N ASN A 35 -3.34 5.90 -2.01
CA ASN A 35 -2.32 6.92 -1.86
C ASN A 35 -2.97 8.31 -1.89
N SER A 36 -2.71 9.10 -0.87
CA SER A 36 -3.39 10.37 -0.64
C SER A 36 -2.61 11.26 0.32
N PHE A 37 -2.98 12.53 0.36
CA PHE A 37 -2.57 13.40 1.46
C PHE A 37 -3.25 12.95 2.75
N PRO A 38 -2.63 13.19 3.90
CA PRO A 38 -3.28 12.96 5.17
C PRO A 38 -4.56 13.80 5.30
N ARG A 39 -5.50 13.31 6.10
CA ARG A 39 -6.75 14.03 6.34
C ARG A 39 -6.51 15.43 6.91
N GLY A 40 -7.26 16.42 6.41
CA GLY A 40 -7.16 17.80 6.84
C GLY A 40 -6.06 18.60 6.18
N ILE A 41 -5.25 17.97 5.34
CA ILE A 41 -4.22 18.64 4.56
C ILE A 41 -4.81 19.09 3.21
N ASP A 42 -4.50 20.32 2.83
CA ASP A 42 -4.95 20.89 1.55
C ASP A 42 -4.29 20.16 0.38
N ASP A 43 -5.07 19.36 -0.32
CA ASP A 43 -4.63 18.53 -1.44
C ASP A 43 -4.86 19.22 -2.82
N GLU A 44 -5.35 20.44 -2.83
CA GLU A 44 -5.60 21.21 -4.06
C GLU A 44 -4.38 22.04 -4.48
N LYS A 45 -3.38 22.20 -3.63
CA LYS A 45 -2.15 22.94 -3.94
C LYS A 45 -1.30 22.17 -4.94
N GLU A 46 -1.14 22.71 -6.15
CA GLU A 46 -0.44 22.05 -7.24
C GLU A 46 1.04 21.79 -6.96
N ASP A 47 1.72 22.67 -6.24
CA ASP A 47 3.12 22.50 -5.87
C ASP A 47 3.37 21.24 -5.05
N ARG A 48 2.39 20.79 -4.29
CA ARG A 48 2.45 19.54 -3.52
C ARG A 48 2.24 18.28 -4.34
N GLN A 49 1.74 18.42 -5.56
CA GLN A 49 1.52 17.31 -6.49
C GLN A 49 2.76 16.97 -7.33
N GLU A 50 3.76 17.84 -7.34
CA GLU A 50 4.94 17.71 -8.19
C GLU A 50 6.13 17.14 -7.41
N LYS A 51 6.95 16.35 -8.10
CA LYS A 51 8.21 15.84 -7.57
C LYS A 51 9.24 16.98 -7.47
N PRO A 52 10.07 17.03 -6.44
CA PRO A 52 10.19 16.08 -5.32
C PRO A 52 9.24 16.37 -4.17
N GLU A 53 8.54 17.49 -4.19
CA GLU A 53 7.70 17.97 -3.08
C GLU A 53 6.62 16.96 -2.69
N LYS A 54 5.96 16.34 -3.66
CA LYS A 54 4.89 15.36 -3.41
C LYS A 54 5.30 14.23 -2.45
N TYR A 55 6.57 13.86 -2.41
CA TYR A 55 7.05 12.78 -1.52
C TYR A 55 6.97 13.11 -0.04
N PHE A 56 6.84 14.37 0.30
CA PHE A 56 6.65 14.83 1.69
C PHE A 56 5.17 14.86 2.10
N TRP A 57 4.26 14.92 1.13
CA TRP A 57 2.83 15.16 1.38
C TRP A 57 1.96 13.94 1.16
N PHE A 58 2.28 13.09 0.18
CA PHE A 58 1.51 11.88 -0.10
C PHE A 58 1.92 10.73 0.81
N GLU A 59 0.91 10.10 1.42
CA GLU A 59 1.10 8.84 2.11
C GLU A 59 0.74 7.69 1.17
N HIS A 60 1.43 6.55 1.31
CA HIS A 60 1.21 5.38 0.48
C HIS A 60 -0.06 4.62 0.87
N ALA A 61 -0.67 3.95 -0.10
CA ALA A 61 -1.91 3.21 0.07
C ALA A 61 -1.80 2.13 1.16
N GLU A 62 -0.68 1.43 1.20
CA GLU A 62 -0.42 0.36 2.16
C GLU A 62 -0.46 0.86 3.59
N ARG A 63 0.28 1.94 3.87
CA ARG A 63 0.30 2.53 5.21
C ARG A 63 -1.03 3.20 5.54
N ASN A 64 -1.69 3.82 4.56
CA ASN A 64 -3.02 4.38 4.78
C ASN A 64 -4.05 3.32 5.17
N ALA A 65 -3.98 2.12 4.60
CA ALA A 65 -4.84 1.01 5.00
C ALA A 65 -4.58 0.62 6.47
N ILE A 66 -3.30 0.57 6.87
CA ILE A 66 -2.90 0.28 8.25
C ILE A 66 -3.38 1.39 9.20
N TYR A 67 -3.18 2.65 8.84
CA TYR A 67 -3.62 3.79 9.66
C TYR A 67 -5.15 3.86 9.79
N ASN A 68 -5.87 3.54 8.72
CA ASN A 68 -7.34 3.49 8.77
C ASN A 68 -7.83 2.40 9.74
N ALA A 69 -7.20 1.24 9.76
CA ALA A 69 -7.50 0.20 10.74
C ALA A 69 -7.21 0.67 12.16
N ALA A 70 -6.06 1.30 12.38
CA ALA A 70 -5.69 1.86 13.68
C ALA A 70 -6.68 2.94 14.13
N ARG A 71 -7.11 3.81 13.20
CA ARG A 71 -8.04 4.90 13.48
C ARG A 71 -9.39 4.40 14.00
N ILE A 72 -9.90 3.30 13.44
CA ILE A 72 -11.18 2.70 13.87
C ILE A 72 -11.01 1.65 14.97
N GLY A 73 -9.78 1.37 15.40
CA GLY A 73 -9.48 0.46 16.48
C GLY A 73 -9.59 -1.03 16.13
N VAL A 74 -9.31 -1.40 14.88
CA VAL A 74 -9.34 -2.79 14.42
C VAL A 74 -7.93 -3.33 14.25
N SER A 75 -7.66 -4.51 14.80
CA SER A 75 -6.35 -5.18 14.67
C SER A 75 -6.10 -5.65 13.24
N THR A 76 -4.88 -5.44 12.77
CA THR A 76 -4.39 -5.99 11.49
C THR A 76 -3.56 -7.26 11.67
N LYS A 77 -3.41 -7.73 12.90
CA LYS A 77 -2.63 -8.93 13.20
C LYS A 77 -3.22 -10.16 12.52
N GLY A 78 -2.38 -10.90 11.80
CA GLY A 78 -2.79 -12.10 11.08
C GLY A 78 -3.56 -11.85 9.79
N CYS A 79 -3.69 -10.60 9.38
CA CYS A 79 -4.41 -10.23 8.16
C CYS A 79 -3.57 -10.42 6.90
N THR A 80 -4.25 -10.35 5.75
CA THR A 80 -3.67 -10.33 4.42
C THR A 80 -3.92 -8.96 3.79
N ILE A 81 -2.93 -8.43 3.05
CA ILE A 81 -3.10 -7.18 2.30
C ILE A 81 -3.07 -7.45 0.80
N TYR A 82 -4.02 -6.88 0.09
CA TYR A 82 -4.13 -6.95 -1.38
C TYR A 82 -3.80 -5.59 -1.97
N LEU A 83 -2.85 -5.57 -2.90
CA LEU A 83 -2.32 -4.34 -3.49
C LEU A 83 -2.63 -4.23 -4.98
N THR A 84 -2.75 -3.01 -5.48
CA THR A 84 -2.80 -2.74 -6.93
C THR A 84 -1.43 -2.43 -7.52
N CYS A 85 -0.38 -2.44 -6.70
CA CYS A 85 1.01 -2.25 -7.12
C CYS A 85 1.82 -3.55 -6.94
N ASP A 86 3.05 -3.54 -7.43
CA ASP A 86 4.03 -4.59 -7.20
C ASP A 86 4.56 -4.48 -5.75
N ILE A 87 5.79 -4.89 -5.49
CA ILE A 87 6.36 -4.94 -4.14
C ILE A 87 6.34 -3.56 -3.47
N PRO A 88 5.84 -3.46 -2.24
CA PRO A 88 5.88 -2.21 -1.47
C PRO A 88 7.31 -1.69 -1.28
N CYS A 89 7.44 -0.37 -1.12
CA CYS A 89 8.72 0.23 -0.74
C CYS A 89 9.15 -0.21 0.67
N ALA A 90 10.40 0.04 1.03
CA ALA A 90 10.96 -0.37 2.32
C ALA A 90 10.19 0.24 3.51
N ASP A 91 9.75 1.48 3.39
CA ASP A 91 8.97 2.14 4.46
C ASP A 91 7.63 1.41 4.68
N CYS A 92 6.93 1.08 3.60
CA CYS A 92 5.67 0.33 3.68
C CYS A 92 5.90 -1.09 4.18
N ALA A 93 7.00 -1.74 3.78
CA ALA A 93 7.35 -3.08 4.23
C ALA A 93 7.51 -3.14 5.76
N ARG A 94 8.21 -2.18 6.35
CA ARG A 94 8.34 -2.09 7.81
C ARG A 94 6.98 -1.93 8.49
N GLY A 95 6.13 -1.07 7.92
CA GLY A 95 4.77 -0.88 8.43
C GLY A 95 3.92 -2.15 8.36
N ILE A 96 3.96 -2.85 7.25
CA ILE A 96 3.22 -4.11 7.03
C ILE A 96 3.66 -5.17 8.04
N ILE A 97 4.97 -5.34 8.22
CA ILE A 97 5.53 -6.32 9.17
C ILE A 97 5.11 -5.98 10.60
N ASN A 98 5.29 -4.72 11.02
CA ASN A 98 4.99 -4.29 12.38
C ASN A 98 3.48 -4.28 12.68
N ALA A 99 2.65 -4.15 11.65
CA ALA A 99 1.20 -4.25 11.78
C ALA A 99 0.70 -5.69 11.98
N GLY A 100 1.60 -6.68 11.87
CA GLY A 100 1.24 -8.08 12.03
C GLY A 100 0.60 -8.72 10.82
N ILE A 101 0.66 -8.10 9.65
CA ILE A 101 0.16 -8.66 8.39
C ILE A 101 1.08 -9.82 7.98
N ILE A 102 0.49 -10.96 7.65
CA ILE A 102 1.23 -12.20 7.39
C ILE A 102 1.35 -12.57 5.93
N LYS A 103 0.56 -11.93 5.06
CA LYS A 103 0.53 -12.25 3.64
C LYS A 103 0.23 -11.03 2.78
N ILE A 104 0.88 -10.97 1.62
CA ILE A 104 0.72 -9.90 0.65
C ILE A 104 0.35 -10.51 -0.70
N TYR A 105 -0.68 -9.95 -1.34
CA TYR A 105 -0.96 -10.18 -2.76
C TYR A 105 -0.62 -8.90 -3.53
N ALA A 106 0.44 -8.96 -4.32
CA ALA A 106 0.92 -7.85 -5.14
C ALA A 106 0.54 -8.05 -6.61
N LYS A 107 0.40 -6.96 -7.35
CA LYS A 107 0.15 -7.01 -8.78
C LYS A 107 1.47 -6.95 -9.54
N LYS A 108 1.80 -8.04 -10.21
CA LYS A 108 3.06 -8.18 -10.94
C LYS A 108 3.25 -7.08 -11.98
N GLY A 109 4.38 -6.37 -11.89
CA GLY A 109 4.76 -5.33 -12.83
C GLY A 109 3.96 -4.03 -12.77
N ALA A 110 3.02 -3.89 -11.82
CA ALA A 110 2.20 -2.70 -11.71
C ALA A 110 2.88 -1.62 -10.86
N GLY A 111 2.76 -0.38 -11.30
CA GLY A 111 3.30 0.77 -10.57
C GLY A 111 4.79 1.02 -10.76
N ALA A 112 5.52 0.14 -11.41
CA ALA A 112 6.94 0.31 -11.67
C ALA A 112 7.18 0.79 -13.10
N LYS A 113 7.97 1.85 -13.25
CA LYS A 113 8.44 2.33 -14.56
C LYS A 113 9.59 1.47 -15.12
N SER A 114 10.14 0.58 -14.31
CA SER A 114 11.22 -0.33 -14.72
C SER A 114 10.81 -1.78 -14.51
N LYS A 115 11.31 -2.66 -15.41
CA LYS A 115 11.11 -4.11 -15.33
C LYS A 115 11.85 -4.77 -14.17
N LYS A 116 12.72 -4.02 -13.48
CA LYS A 116 13.51 -4.50 -12.34
C LYS A 116 13.09 -3.76 -11.09
N TRP A 117 12.98 -4.48 -10.00
CA TRP A 117 12.80 -3.88 -8.70
C TRP A 117 13.97 -2.96 -8.36
N ASP A 118 13.65 -1.80 -7.81
CA ASP A 118 14.65 -0.89 -7.29
C ASP A 118 15.25 -1.42 -5.98
N LYS A 119 16.21 -0.68 -5.43
CA LYS A 119 16.88 -1.01 -4.18
C LYS A 119 15.90 -1.17 -3.01
N SER A 120 14.88 -0.30 -2.95
CA SER A 120 13.86 -0.34 -1.89
C SER A 120 13.06 -1.63 -1.96
N SER A 121 12.56 -2.01 -3.14
CA SER A 121 11.76 -3.23 -3.32
C SER A 121 12.56 -4.51 -3.01
N ARG A 122 13.83 -4.54 -3.39
CA ARG A 122 14.71 -5.68 -3.04
C ARG A 122 14.88 -5.82 -1.54
N ARG A 123 15.03 -4.71 -0.81
CA ARG A 123 15.10 -4.72 0.65
C ARG A 123 13.79 -5.13 1.29
N SER A 124 12.67 -4.70 0.73
CA SER A 124 11.34 -5.14 1.19
C SER A 124 11.21 -6.65 1.11
N MET A 125 11.59 -7.26 -0.01
CA MET A 125 11.53 -8.71 -0.19
C MET A 125 12.40 -9.44 0.83
N GLN A 126 13.61 -8.94 1.11
CA GLN A 126 14.47 -9.49 2.12
C GLN A 126 13.83 -9.41 3.53
N MET A 127 13.26 -8.27 3.88
CA MET A 127 12.57 -8.09 5.16
C MET A 127 11.37 -9.02 5.29
N PHE A 128 10.56 -9.16 4.25
CA PHE A 128 9.41 -10.07 4.26
C PHE A 128 9.84 -11.52 4.46
N LYS A 129 10.91 -11.95 3.79
CA LYS A 129 11.46 -13.29 3.94
C LYS A 129 11.93 -13.53 5.38
N GLU A 130 12.68 -12.61 5.96
CA GLU A 130 13.17 -12.73 7.33
C GLU A 130 12.03 -12.72 8.35
N ALA A 131 11.01 -11.90 8.14
CA ALA A 131 9.86 -11.79 9.03
C ALA A 131 8.81 -12.90 8.87
N GLY A 132 8.96 -13.74 7.84
CA GLY A 132 7.98 -14.79 7.54
C GLY A 132 6.70 -14.30 6.88
N VAL A 133 6.71 -13.12 6.27
CA VAL A 133 5.58 -12.60 5.51
C VAL A 133 5.58 -13.20 4.11
N LYS A 134 4.50 -13.87 3.75
CA LYS A 134 4.35 -14.53 2.46
C LYS A 134 3.94 -13.52 1.38
N VAL A 135 4.63 -13.55 0.23
CA VAL A 135 4.32 -12.68 -0.90
C VAL A 135 3.87 -13.54 -2.08
N GLU A 136 2.70 -13.23 -2.61
CA GLU A 136 2.18 -13.85 -3.84
C GLU A 136 1.80 -12.75 -4.84
N TRP A 137 1.88 -13.07 -6.13
CA TRP A 137 1.55 -12.16 -7.20
C TRP A 137 0.33 -12.62 -7.97
N TYR A 138 -0.38 -11.65 -8.51
CA TYR A 138 -1.42 -11.87 -9.50
C TYR A 138 -1.19 -10.91 -10.68
N ASP A 139 -1.74 -11.22 -11.84
CA ASP A 139 -1.49 -10.50 -13.09
C ASP A 139 -2.77 -10.08 -13.85
N PHE A 140 -3.90 -10.06 -13.15
CA PHE A 140 -5.18 -9.65 -13.75
C PHE A 140 -5.72 -8.31 -13.22
#